data_bd7b3618bf069d45cce60ee9ebf1afa1
#
_entry.id   bd7b3618bf069d45cce60ee9ebf1afa1
#
_cell.length_a   1.000
_cell.length_b   1.000
_cell.length_c   1.000
_cell.angle_alpha   90.00
_cell.angle_beta   90.00
_cell.angle_gamma   90.00
#
_symmetry.space_group_name_H-M   'P 1'
#
loop_
_entity.id
_entity.type
_entity.pdbx_description
1 polymer ?
#
loop_
_entity_poly.entity_id
_entity_poly.type
_entity_poly.pdbx_seq_one_letter_code
_entity_poly.pdbx_strand_id
1 'polypeptide(L)'
;ETKHFEKPSLHRIIHSDTTKNDKTAIDSIATEGNFTFKLYKKGAHASYYADKFTGKRTASGQVFDNQKHTAAHRKFPFGTKVRVTNEANGKSTIVTINDRGPFTKGREIDLSKRAFQDIARHNGYGSMKVTIELVEEIKDTIN
;
A
#
# COMPACT_ATOMS: atom_id res chain seq x y z
N GLU A 1 2.69 -5.31 27.25
CA GLU A 1 2.74 -5.72 26.99
C GLU A 1 3.05 -5.85 26.39
N THR A 2 2.96 -5.30 26.17
CA THR A 2 3.07 -5.60 25.70
C THR A 2 3.41 -5.72 25.05
N LYS A 3 3.11 -5.18 24.83
CA LYS A 3 3.08 -5.50 24.47
C LYS A 3 3.36 -5.91 23.82
N HIS A 4 3.12 -5.26 23.79
CA HIS A 4 3.14 -5.84 23.47
C HIS A 4 3.17 -6.36 22.99
N PHE A 5 2.86 -6.09 22.99
CA PHE A 5 2.57 -6.90 22.81
C PHE A 5 2.49 -7.60 22.44
N GLU A 6 2.04 -7.09 22.06
CA GLU A 6 1.63 -7.96 21.86
C GLU A 6 1.46 -8.46 21.36
N LYS A 7 1.18 -8.17 21.25
CA LYS A 7 0.73 -8.86 20.93
C LYS A 7 0.51 -9.41 20.44
N PRO A 8 0.23 -8.87 20.23
CA PRO A 8 -0.29 -9.65 19.81
C PRO A 8 -0.50 -10.10 19.30
N SER A 9 -0.87 -9.74 19.18
CA SER A 9 -1.29 -10.42 18.68
C SER A 9 -1.52 -10.78 18.24
N LEU A 10 -1.92 -10.47 18.21
CA LEU A 10 -2.41 -11.03 17.91
C LEU A 10 -2.44 -11.53 17.56
N HIS A 11 -2.65 -11.16 17.59
CA HIS A 11 -2.88 -11.92 17.49
C HIS A 11 -2.94 -12.49 17.19
N ARG A 12 -3.25 -12.20 17.26
CA ARG A 12 -3.52 -12.95 17.13
C ARG A 12 -3.78 -13.49 16.77
N ILE A 13 -4.14 -13.31 16.86
CA ILE A 13 -4.53 -13.95 16.51
C ILE A 13 -4.75 -14.50 16.23
N ILE A 14 -5.30 -14.61 16.16
CA ILE A 14 -5.53 -15.32 15.84
C ILE A 14 -5.45 -15.90 15.54
N HIS A 15 -5.86 -16.50 15.60
CA HIS A 15 -5.95 -17.42 15.23
C HIS A 15 -6.13 -18.11 14.84
N SER A 16 -6.51 -18.29 14.64
CA SER A 16 -6.73 -19.06 14.28
C SER A 16 -6.98 -19.69 13.93
N ASP A 17 -7.46 -20.20 13.73
CA ASP A 17 -7.74 -21.06 13.40
C ASP A 17 -8.36 -21.34 12.77
N THR A 18 -8.81 -21.61 12.50
CA THR A 18 -9.40 -22.04 12.07
C THR A 18 -10.05 -21.98 11.17
N THR A 19 -10.62 -22.04 10.70
CA THR A 19 -11.34 -22.03 10.00
C THR A 19 -11.37 -21.72 8.98
N LYS A 20 -11.48 -21.86 8.39
CA LYS A 20 -11.18 -21.78 7.49
C LYS A 20 -11.74 -21.26 6.47
N ASN A 21 -12.16 -21.29 5.93
CA ASN A 21 -12.60 -21.02 4.78
C ASN A 21 -13.39 -19.86 4.68
N ASP A 22 -14.29 -19.77 5.20
CA ASP A 22 -15.05 -18.68 5.05
C ASP A 22 -14.44 -17.57 5.57
N LYS A 23 -13.46 -17.73 6.10
CA LYS A 23 -12.87 -16.74 6.49
C LYS A 23 -12.15 -16.04 5.59
N THR A 24 -12.23 -16.21 4.38
CA THR A 24 -11.54 -15.46 3.39
C THR A 24 -11.66 -14.00 3.58
N ALA A 25 -12.85 -13.50 3.82
CA ALA A 25 -13.02 -12.08 3.99
C ALA A 25 -12.32 -11.58 5.23
N ILE A 26 -12.32 -12.36 6.28
CA ILE A 26 -11.65 -11.96 7.49
C ILE A 26 -10.16 -12.01 7.32
N ASP A 27 -9.68 -13.02 6.61
CA ASP A 27 -8.25 -13.17 6.41
C ASP A 27 -7.66 -12.03 5.60
N SER A 28 -8.49 -11.31 4.83
CA SER A 28 -7.97 -10.24 4.01
C SER A 28 -7.90 -8.91 4.75
N ILE A 29 -8.27 -8.85 6.01
CA ILE A 29 -8.25 -7.65 6.80
C ILE A 29 -7.32 -7.84 7.99
N ALA A 30 -6.36 -6.97 8.14
CA ALA A 30 -5.46 -6.98 9.28
C ALA A 30 -5.58 -5.66 10.01
N THR A 31 -5.34 -5.67 11.30
CA THR A 31 -5.36 -4.47 12.12
C THR A 31 -4.03 -4.28 12.79
N GLU A 32 -3.45 -3.11 12.65
CA GLU A 32 -2.19 -2.78 13.28
C GLU A 32 -2.31 -1.39 13.89
N GLY A 33 -2.28 -1.33 15.21
CA GLY A 33 -2.46 -0.07 15.90
C GLY A 33 -3.81 0.53 15.59
N ASN A 34 -3.80 1.74 15.09
CA ASN A 34 -5.04 2.45 14.77
C ASN A 34 -5.43 2.33 13.31
N PHE A 35 -4.89 1.37 12.59
CA PHE A 35 -5.15 1.22 11.16
C PHE A 35 -5.63 -0.17 10.85
N THR A 36 -6.54 -0.27 9.88
CA THR A 36 -6.87 -1.54 9.29
C THR A 36 -6.29 -1.60 7.89
N PHE A 37 -5.87 -2.79 7.50
CA PHE A 37 -5.28 -3.02 6.19
C PHE A 37 -6.11 -4.10 5.50
N LYS A 38 -6.74 -3.75 4.40
CA LYS A 38 -7.60 -4.68 3.68
C LYS A 38 -6.94 -5.05 2.37
N LEU A 39 -6.74 -6.32 2.15
CA LEU A 39 -6.08 -6.78 0.93
C LEU A 39 -6.87 -6.36 -0.30
N TYR A 40 -6.18 -5.74 -1.25
CA TYR A 40 -6.75 -5.40 -2.52
C TYR A 40 -6.24 -6.33 -3.63
N LYS A 41 -4.93 -6.51 -3.71
CA LYS A 41 -4.37 -7.33 -4.80
C LYS A 41 -2.97 -7.80 -4.45
N LYS A 42 -2.67 -9.06 -4.78
CA LYS A 42 -1.34 -9.61 -4.69
C LYS A 42 -0.77 -9.79 -6.09
N GLY A 43 0.54 -9.80 -6.19
CA GLY A 43 1.19 -10.03 -7.48
C GLY A 43 0.99 -8.90 -8.46
N ALA A 44 0.71 -7.70 -7.98
CA ALA A 44 0.52 -6.56 -8.82
C ALA A 44 1.86 -5.99 -9.26
N HIS A 45 1.91 -5.42 -10.45
CA HIS A 45 3.14 -4.82 -10.94
C HIS A 45 3.19 -3.35 -10.61
N ALA A 46 4.27 -2.92 -9.96
CA ALA A 46 4.52 -1.53 -9.61
C ALA A 46 5.74 -1.02 -10.36
N SER A 47 5.68 0.24 -10.78
CA SER A 47 6.84 0.93 -11.31
C SER A 47 6.87 2.32 -10.67
N TYR A 48 7.71 3.22 -11.17
CA TYR A 48 7.82 4.52 -10.54
C TYR A 48 7.92 5.63 -11.58
N TYR A 49 7.66 6.85 -11.11
CA TYR A 49 7.67 8.04 -11.96
C TYR A 49 9.08 8.46 -12.31
N ALA A 50 9.26 8.90 -13.55
CA ALA A 50 10.51 9.55 -13.93
C ALA A 50 10.61 10.91 -13.27
N ASP A 51 11.84 11.38 -13.06
CA ASP A 51 12.07 12.67 -12.40
C ASP A 51 11.49 13.84 -13.18
N LYS A 52 11.33 13.71 -14.49
CA LYS A 52 10.80 14.80 -15.31
C LYS A 52 9.38 15.20 -14.93
N PHE A 53 8.68 14.37 -14.18
CA PHE A 53 7.31 14.71 -13.78
C PHE A 53 7.26 15.58 -12.54
N THR A 54 8.38 15.72 -11.83
CA THR A 54 8.41 16.58 -10.65
C THR A 54 8.11 18.01 -11.05
N GLY A 55 7.22 18.64 -10.33
CA GLY A 55 6.80 20.00 -10.61
C GLY A 55 5.57 20.09 -11.48
N LYS A 56 5.14 18.99 -12.08
CA LYS A 56 3.93 18.99 -12.91
C LYS A 56 2.72 18.60 -12.07
N ARG A 57 1.57 19.02 -12.52
CA ARG A 57 0.34 18.69 -11.79
C ARG A 57 -0.11 17.28 -12.14
N THR A 58 -0.57 16.58 -11.12
CA THR A 58 -1.16 15.26 -11.29
C THR A 58 -2.64 15.40 -11.59
N ALA A 59 -3.31 14.28 -11.84
CA ALA A 59 -4.73 14.30 -12.14
C ALA A 59 -5.57 14.86 -10.99
N SER A 60 -5.08 14.78 -9.75
CA SER A 60 -5.78 15.37 -8.61
C SER A 60 -5.60 16.88 -8.52
N GLY A 61 -4.73 17.45 -9.33
CA GLY A 61 -4.40 18.86 -9.26
C GLY A 61 -3.23 19.19 -8.36
N GLN A 62 -2.70 18.22 -7.64
CA GLN A 62 -1.55 18.45 -6.79
C GLN A 62 -0.28 18.50 -7.64
N VAL A 63 0.69 19.26 -7.19
CA VAL A 63 1.99 19.31 -7.85
C VAL A 63 2.76 18.06 -7.44
N PHE A 64 3.25 17.33 -8.42
CA PHE A 64 3.96 16.08 -8.16
C PHE A 64 5.36 16.37 -7.60
N ASP A 65 5.72 15.62 -6.57
CA ASP A 65 7.04 15.70 -5.95
C ASP A 65 7.54 14.28 -5.75
N ASN A 66 8.58 13.91 -6.46
CA ASN A 66 9.11 12.55 -6.44
C ASN A 66 9.74 12.17 -5.10
N GLN A 67 9.88 13.11 -4.16
CA GLN A 67 10.41 12.83 -2.83
C GLN A 67 9.30 12.54 -1.80
N LYS A 68 8.05 12.62 -2.20
CA LYS A 68 6.94 12.35 -1.30
C LYS A 68 6.40 10.96 -1.56
N HIS A 69 5.61 10.44 -0.62
CA HIS A 69 5.06 9.09 -0.72
C HIS A 69 3.68 9.16 -1.36
N THR A 70 3.66 9.16 -2.69
CA THR A 70 2.42 9.20 -3.45
C THR A 70 2.46 8.19 -4.58
N ALA A 71 1.30 7.96 -5.19
CA ALA A 71 1.19 7.00 -6.27
C ALA A 71 0.03 7.31 -7.19
N ALA A 72 0.07 6.73 -8.37
CA ALA A 72 -1.03 6.75 -9.32
C ALA A 72 -1.70 5.39 -9.33
N HIS A 73 -3.02 5.40 -9.38
CA HIS A 73 -3.82 4.19 -9.55
C HIS A 73 -5.05 4.54 -10.37
N ARG A 74 -5.53 3.56 -11.15
CA ARG A 74 -6.64 3.83 -12.06
C ARG A 74 -7.97 4.00 -11.37
N LYS A 75 -8.15 3.36 -10.21
CA LYS A 75 -9.49 3.24 -9.61
C LYS A 75 -9.68 3.91 -8.26
N PHE A 76 -8.64 3.94 -7.43
CA PHE A 76 -8.83 4.45 -6.07
C PHE A 76 -9.11 5.94 -6.08
N PRO A 77 -10.05 6.42 -5.27
CA PRO A 77 -10.27 7.86 -5.14
C PRO A 77 -9.01 8.58 -4.71
N PHE A 78 -8.87 9.82 -5.12
CA PHE A 78 -7.73 10.62 -4.67
C PHE A 78 -7.80 10.77 -3.15
N GLY A 79 -6.65 10.69 -2.52
CA GLY A 79 -6.57 10.73 -1.07
C GLY A 79 -6.58 9.35 -0.42
N THR A 80 -6.88 8.31 -1.19
CA THR A 80 -6.85 6.95 -0.66
C THR A 80 -5.43 6.60 -0.28
N LYS A 81 -5.26 5.99 0.89
CA LYS A 81 -3.95 5.49 1.30
C LYS A 81 -3.89 4.00 1.10
N VAL A 82 -2.79 3.53 0.57
CA VAL A 82 -2.57 2.10 0.37
C VAL A 82 -1.20 1.74 0.89
N ARG A 83 -1.10 0.53 1.42
CA ARG A 83 0.19 -0.03 1.79
C ARG A 83 0.65 -0.91 0.64
N VAL A 84 1.87 -0.65 0.17
CA VAL A 84 2.45 -1.40 -0.93
C VAL A 84 3.63 -2.16 -0.36
N THR A 85 3.61 -3.47 -0.52
CA THR A 85 4.64 -4.34 0.02
C THR A 85 5.36 -5.04 -1.13
N ASN A 86 6.67 -4.92 -1.16
CA ASN A 86 7.49 -5.63 -2.14
C ASN A 86 7.50 -7.11 -1.77
N GLU A 87 6.97 -7.95 -2.62
CA GLU A 87 6.83 -9.37 -2.31
C GLU A 87 8.17 -10.08 -2.22
N ALA A 88 9.21 -9.53 -2.81
CA ALA A 88 10.51 -10.18 -2.80
C ALA A 88 11.23 -10.04 -1.47
N ASN A 89 10.97 -8.98 -0.71
CA ASN A 89 11.72 -8.75 0.54
C ASN A 89 10.83 -8.37 1.72
N GLY A 90 9.54 -8.23 1.52
CA GLY A 90 8.61 -7.91 2.60
C GLY A 90 8.62 -6.46 3.06
N LYS A 91 9.41 -5.59 2.44
CA LYS A 91 9.42 -4.18 2.80
C LYS A 91 8.17 -3.49 2.29
N SER A 92 7.63 -2.58 3.07
CA SER A 92 6.41 -1.90 2.69
C SER A 92 6.51 -0.40 2.92
N THR A 93 5.63 0.32 2.25
CA THR A 93 5.49 1.76 2.42
C THR A 93 4.03 2.10 2.22
N ILE A 94 3.60 3.22 2.79
CA ILE A 94 2.23 3.69 2.63
C ILE A 94 2.28 4.92 1.74
N VAL A 95 1.44 4.92 0.70
CA VAL A 95 1.38 6.03 -0.24
C VAL A 95 -0.03 6.56 -0.34
N THR A 96 -0.14 7.82 -0.73
CA THR A 96 -1.43 8.46 -0.98
C THR A 96 -1.67 8.52 -2.48
N ILE A 97 -2.83 8.10 -2.92
CA ILE A 97 -3.16 8.15 -4.35
C ILE A 97 -3.53 9.58 -4.71
N ASN A 98 -2.80 10.15 -5.65
CA ASN A 98 -3.05 11.51 -6.11
C ASN A 98 -3.01 11.65 -7.62
N ASP A 99 -2.99 10.55 -8.34
CA ASP A 99 -2.91 10.59 -9.79
C ASP A 99 -3.61 9.38 -10.39
N ARG A 100 -3.83 9.43 -11.70
CA ARG A 100 -4.44 8.33 -12.44
C ARG A 100 -3.41 7.65 -13.32
N GLY A 101 -3.60 6.39 -13.53
CA GLY A 101 -2.70 5.50 -14.25
C GLY A 101 -2.19 4.44 -13.31
N PRO A 102 -1.28 3.59 -13.76
CA PRO A 102 -0.67 3.56 -15.09
C PRO A 102 -1.64 3.06 -16.13
N PHE A 103 -1.45 3.50 -17.37
CA PHE A 103 -2.30 3.06 -18.46
C PHE A 103 -1.60 2.01 -19.34
N THR A 104 -0.38 1.65 -18.96
CA THR A 104 0.35 0.59 -19.61
C THR A 104 -0.21 -0.75 -19.16
N LYS A 105 -0.49 -1.61 -20.11
CA LYS A 105 -1.06 -2.92 -19.81
C LYS A 105 -0.12 -3.69 -18.89
N GLY A 106 -0.67 -4.31 -17.89
CA GLY A 106 0.07 -5.13 -16.96
C GLY A 106 0.63 -4.40 -15.77
N ARG A 107 0.54 -3.07 -15.76
CA ARG A 107 0.99 -2.30 -14.60
C ARG A 107 -0.21 -1.90 -13.78
N GLU A 108 -0.07 -1.99 -12.47
CA GLU A 108 -1.17 -1.70 -11.56
C GLU A 108 -1.01 -0.37 -10.85
N ILE A 109 0.20 -0.03 -10.43
CA ILE A 109 0.42 1.17 -9.64
C ILE A 109 1.77 1.78 -10.02
N ASP A 110 1.81 3.12 -10.08
CA ASP A 110 3.05 3.85 -10.28
C ASP A 110 3.36 4.61 -9.01
N LEU A 111 4.46 4.28 -8.38
CA LEU A 111 4.88 4.90 -7.12
C LEU A 111 5.74 6.10 -7.39
N SER A 112 5.76 7.06 -6.46
CA SER A 112 6.81 8.06 -6.50
C SER A 112 8.15 7.33 -6.36
N LYS A 113 9.21 7.95 -6.83
CA LYS A 113 10.53 7.36 -6.75
C LYS A 113 10.93 7.09 -5.31
N ARG A 114 10.59 8.02 -4.40
CA ARG A 114 10.90 7.86 -2.99
C ARG A 114 10.24 6.60 -2.42
N ALA A 115 8.95 6.41 -2.71
CA ALA A 115 8.24 5.25 -2.21
C ALA A 115 8.81 3.97 -2.80
N PHE A 116 9.13 3.99 -4.09
CA PHE A 116 9.70 2.83 -4.75
C PHE A 116 11.05 2.46 -4.13
N GLN A 117 11.89 3.45 -3.90
CA GLN A 117 13.22 3.20 -3.33
C GLN A 117 13.16 2.66 -1.91
N ASP A 118 12.16 3.10 -1.14
CA ASP A 118 12.03 2.63 0.24
C ASP A 118 11.79 1.13 0.32
N ILE A 119 11.22 0.53 -0.72
CA ILE A 119 10.89 -0.89 -0.68
C ILE A 119 11.65 -1.69 -1.73
N ALA A 120 12.44 -1.05 -2.57
CA ALA A 120 13.18 -1.75 -3.60
C ALA A 120 14.28 -2.58 -2.98
N ARG A 121 14.53 -3.71 -3.62
CA ARG A 121 15.55 -4.63 -3.13
C ARG A 121 16.94 -4.14 -3.50
N HIS A 122 17.09 -3.71 -4.72
CA HIS A 122 18.36 -3.21 -5.23
C HIS A 122 18.06 -2.06 -6.18
N ASN A 123 19.08 -1.32 -6.47
CA ASN A 123 18.97 -0.33 -7.53
C ASN A 123 18.83 -1.02 -8.85
N GLY A 124 18.22 -0.39 -9.78
CA GLY A 124 18.30 -0.82 -11.15
C GLY A 124 17.12 -1.53 -11.71
N TYR A 125 16.22 -2.02 -10.91
CA TYR A 125 15.01 -2.61 -11.45
C TYR A 125 13.96 -1.53 -11.59
N GLY A 126 13.29 -1.47 -12.72
CA GLY A 126 12.26 -0.47 -12.96
C GLY A 126 10.89 -0.89 -12.50
N SER A 127 10.73 -2.11 -12.03
CA SER A 127 9.44 -2.59 -11.57
C SER A 127 9.62 -3.69 -10.54
N MET A 128 8.53 -3.98 -9.83
CA MET A 128 8.54 -5.05 -8.85
C MET A 128 7.13 -5.58 -8.68
N LYS A 129 7.02 -6.79 -8.16
CA LYS A 129 5.72 -7.32 -7.78
C LYS A 129 5.41 -6.92 -6.36
N VAL A 130 4.21 -6.44 -6.15
CA VAL A 130 3.80 -5.92 -4.85
C VAL A 130 2.45 -6.47 -4.45
N THR A 131 2.21 -6.44 -3.15
CA THR A 131 0.88 -6.64 -2.58
C THR A 131 0.34 -5.27 -2.22
N ILE A 132 -0.89 -5.00 -2.57
CA ILE A 132 -1.53 -3.72 -2.30
C ILE A 132 -2.67 -3.94 -1.31
N GLU A 133 -2.66 -3.14 -0.24
CA GLU A 133 -3.71 -3.17 0.76
C GLU A 133 -4.27 -1.77 0.94
N LEU A 134 -5.57 -1.69 1.13
CA LEU A 134 -6.21 -0.41 1.46
C LEU A 134 -5.98 -0.14 2.94
N VAL A 135 -5.69 1.10 3.27
CA VAL A 135 -5.39 1.51 4.64
C VAL A 135 -6.48 2.44 5.11
N GLU A 136 -7.08 2.12 6.24
CA GLU A 136 -8.07 3.00 6.85
C GLU A 136 -7.72 3.20 8.31
N GLU A 137 -7.83 4.43 8.76
CA GLU A 137 -7.60 4.73 10.15
C GLU A 137 -8.85 4.35 10.93
N ILE A 138 -8.66 3.65 12.06
CA ILE A 138 -9.76 3.32 12.94
C ILE A 138 -10.08 4.55 13.73
N LYS A 139 -11.28 5.07 13.54
CA LYS A 139 -11.68 6.25 14.26
C LYS A 139 -12.45 5.86 15.50
N ASP A 140 -12.19 6.58 16.57
CA ASP A 140 -12.93 6.38 17.78
C ASP A 140 -14.27 7.07 17.62
N THR A 141 -15.30 6.29 17.47
CA THR A 141 -16.60 6.85 17.22
C THR A 141 -17.46 6.93 18.44
N ILE A 142 -16.89 6.68 19.56
CA ILE A 142 -17.67 6.80 20.75
C ILE A 142 -17.86 8.20 21.05
N ASN A 143 -18.94 8.60 21.28
CA ASN A 143 -19.06 9.97 21.60
C ASN A 143 -20.21 10.19 22.42
#